data_acb472d40c72752e942b643289805096
#
_entry.id   acb472d40c72752e942b643289805096
#
_cell.length_a   1.000
_cell.length_b   1.000
_cell.length_c   1.000
_cell.angle_alpha   90.00
_cell.angle_beta   90.00
_cell.angle_gamma   90.00
#
_symmetry.space_group_name_H-M   'P 1'
#
loop_
_entity.id
_entity.type
_entity.pdbx_description
1 polymer ?
#
loop_
_entity_poly.entity_id
_entity_poly.type
_entity_poly.pdbx_seq_one_letter_code
_entity_poly.pdbx_strand_id
1 'polypeptide(L)'
;APAKNLISKCGSLQRYQQQAMLNIIATELHKGFSPLWNPSTPAEVKANFAKGVLARIAFLDEVLGKHEYLTGNNYGVDDIYAFVVTGWAGMMKMDLSHLKNLTPWREKIAARPAVAAAKRAQSLSA
;
A
#
# COMPACT_ATOMS: atom_id res chain seq x y z
N ALA A 1 11.50 -10.50 13.95
CA ALA A 1 11.65 -11.92 13.65
C ALA A 1 12.49 -12.11 12.36
N PRO A 2 13.83 -12.18 12.45
CA PRO A 2 14.70 -12.30 11.26
C PRO A 2 14.34 -13.50 10.38
N ALA A 3 13.91 -14.60 10.99
CA ALA A 3 13.52 -15.83 10.28
C ALA A 3 12.30 -15.67 9.34
N LYS A 4 11.54 -14.58 9.45
CA LYS A 4 10.39 -14.31 8.57
C LYS A 4 10.78 -13.57 7.28
N ASN A 5 12.01 -13.07 7.18
CA ASN A 5 12.55 -12.36 6.01
C ASN A 5 11.63 -11.22 5.48
N LEU A 6 10.84 -10.59 6.34
CA LEU A 6 9.92 -9.52 5.95
C LEU A 6 10.63 -8.18 5.70
N ILE A 7 11.88 -8.09 6.13
CA ILE A 7 12.73 -6.93 5.89
C ILE A 7 14.12 -7.39 5.50
N SER A 8 14.68 -6.80 4.48
CA SER A 8 15.98 -7.16 3.89
C SER A 8 17.13 -6.95 4.88
N LYS A 9 18.24 -7.66 4.67
CA LYS A 9 19.44 -7.59 5.53
C LYS A 9 19.95 -6.15 5.63
N CYS A 10 20.27 -5.73 6.84
CA CYS A 10 20.87 -4.41 7.11
C CYS A 10 22.15 -4.21 6.26
N GLY A 11 22.32 -3.01 5.72
CA GLY A 11 23.45 -2.66 4.85
C GLY A 11 23.37 -3.15 3.40
N SER A 12 22.34 -3.91 3.02
CA SER A 12 22.13 -4.31 1.61
C SER A 12 21.44 -3.21 0.81
N LEU A 13 21.68 -3.13 -0.50
CA LEU A 13 21.00 -2.24 -1.41
C LEU A 13 19.47 -2.44 -1.35
N GLN A 14 19.03 -3.69 -1.30
CA GLN A 14 17.61 -4.04 -1.19
C GLN A 14 16.97 -3.48 0.10
N ARG A 15 17.73 -3.41 1.20
CA ARG A 15 17.27 -2.77 2.44
C ARG A 15 17.02 -1.29 2.25
N TYR A 16 17.90 -0.58 1.57
CA TYR A 16 17.72 0.84 1.28
C TYR A 16 16.54 1.09 0.33
N GLN A 17 16.37 0.25 -0.69
CA GLN A 17 15.21 0.32 -1.58
C GLN A 17 13.90 0.11 -0.81
N GLN A 18 13.85 -0.87 0.09
CA GLN A 18 12.69 -1.14 0.93
C GLN A 18 12.39 0.02 1.88
N GLN A 19 13.41 0.63 2.47
CA GLN A 19 13.25 1.84 3.31
C GLN A 19 12.74 3.03 2.50
N ALA A 20 13.24 3.24 1.29
CA ALA A 20 12.76 4.29 0.40
C ALA A 20 11.27 4.07 0.04
N MET A 21 10.88 2.83 -0.29
CA MET A 21 9.49 2.50 -0.57
C MET A 21 8.59 2.74 0.65
N LEU A 22 9.00 2.29 1.84
CA LEU A 22 8.28 2.56 3.09
C LEU A 22 8.09 4.06 3.34
N ASN A 23 9.13 4.86 3.04
CA ASN A 23 9.05 6.31 3.19
C ASN A 23 8.02 6.92 2.21
N ILE A 24 8.04 6.52 0.94
CA ILE A 24 7.04 6.95 -0.06
C ILE A 24 5.62 6.60 0.40
N ILE A 25 5.41 5.36 0.86
CA ILE A 25 4.09 4.93 1.34
C ILE A 25 3.64 5.78 2.54
N ALA A 26 4.52 6.02 3.50
CA ALA A 26 4.19 6.76 4.72
C ALA A 26 3.92 8.24 4.46
N THR A 27 4.79 8.91 3.71
CA THR A 27 4.77 10.37 3.57
C THR A 27 3.85 10.85 2.46
N GLU A 28 3.74 10.10 1.37
CA GLU A 28 3.02 10.55 0.18
C GLU A 28 1.67 9.84 0.00
N LEU A 29 1.61 8.53 0.23
CA LEU A 29 0.37 7.79 0.09
C LEU A 29 -0.49 7.85 1.35
N HIS A 30 0.01 7.38 2.49
CA HIS A 30 -0.73 7.36 3.76
C HIS A 30 -1.15 8.78 4.17
N LYS A 31 -0.21 9.71 4.22
CA LYS A 31 -0.49 11.11 4.54
C LYS A 31 -1.43 11.77 3.53
N GLY A 32 -1.37 11.36 2.26
CA GLY A 32 -2.28 11.84 1.21
C GLY A 32 -3.76 11.56 1.49
N PHE A 33 -4.08 10.50 2.23
CA PHE A 33 -5.45 10.18 2.64
C PHE A 33 -5.96 11.06 3.79
N SER A 34 -5.08 11.66 4.60
CA SER A 34 -5.50 12.39 5.81
C SER A 34 -6.54 13.49 5.55
N PRO A 35 -6.40 14.36 4.53
CA PRO A 35 -7.42 15.37 4.24
C PRO A 35 -8.74 14.79 3.72
N LEU A 36 -8.72 13.59 3.14
CA LEU A 36 -9.91 12.93 2.61
C LEU A 36 -10.82 12.42 3.73
N TRP A 37 -10.23 12.02 4.86
CA TRP A 37 -10.96 11.58 6.05
C TRP A 37 -11.55 12.74 6.87
N ASN A 38 -10.95 13.92 6.79
CA ASN A 38 -11.39 15.06 7.58
C ASN A 38 -12.67 15.68 6.97
N PRO A 39 -13.81 15.66 7.68
CA PRO A 39 -15.06 16.23 7.17
C PRO A 39 -14.97 17.75 6.93
N SER A 40 -14.11 18.45 7.66
CA SER A 40 -13.91 19.89 7.55
C SER A 40 -13.04 20.32 6.36
N THR A 41 -12.43 19.37 5.63
CA THR A 41 -11.62 19.69 4.45
C THR A 41 -12.52 20.14 3.30
N PRO A 42 -12.28 21.32 2.69
CA PRO A 42 -13.06 21.79 1.54
C PRO A 42 -13.02 20.79 0.37
N ALA A 43 -14.11 20.71 -0.39
CA ALA A 43 -14.28 19.75 -1.48
C ALA A 43 -13.18 19.86 -2.55
N GLU A 44 -12.78 21.07 -2.91
CA GLU A 44 -11.69 21.33 -3.86
C GLU A 44 -10.36 20.78 -3.37
N VAL A 45 -10.05 20.97 -2.08
CA VAL A 45 -8.84 20.44 -1.45
C VAL A 45 -8.87 18.91 -1.45
N LYS A 46 -10.01 18.31 -1.09
CA LYS A 46 -10.19 16.84 -1.19
C LYS A 46 -9.95 16.34 -2.61
N ALA A 47 -10.50 17.01 -3.62
CA ALA A 47 -10.31 16.62 -5.01
C ALA A 47 -8.84 16.62 -5.42
N ASN A 48 -8.06 17.63 -5.00
CA ASN A 48 -6.63 17.71 -5.27
C ASN A 48 -5.84 16.59 -4.57
N PHE A 49 -6.14 16.33 -3.29
CA PHE A 49 -5.50 15.23 -2.57
C PHE A 49 -5.87 13.86 -3.17
N ALA A 50 -7.11 13.65 -3.60
CA ALA A 50 -7.54 12.42 -4.26
C ALA A 50 -6.75 12.17 -5.55
N LYS A 51 -6.50 13.19 -6.38
CA LYS A 51 -5.64 13.10 -7.56
C LYS A 51 -4.21 12.70 -7.19
N GLY A 52 -3.66 13.30 -6.14
CA GLY A 52 -2.32 12.96 -5.64
C GLY A 52 -2.22 11.51 -5.16
N VAL A 53 -3.20 11.05 -4.40
CA VAL A 53 -3.29 9.65 -3.94
C VAL A 53 -3.38 8.68 -5.12
N LEU A 54 -4.24 8.95 -6.10
CA LEU A 54 -4.36 8.13 -7.30
C LEU A 54 -3.05 8.05 -8.08
N ALA A 55 -2.34 9.17 -8.24
CA ALA A 55 -1.03 9.19 -8.89
C ALA A 55 0.01 8.32 -8.14
N ARG A 56 -0.02 8.29 -6.80
CA ARG A 56 0.87 7.43 -6.00
C ARG A 56 0.49 5.96 -6.09
N ILE A 57 -0.80 5.65 -6.13
CA ILE A 57 -1.26 4.27 -6.35
C ILE A 57 -0.86 3.80 -7.77
N ALA A 58 -1.00 4.64 -8.78
CA ALA A 58 -0.55 4.35 -10.15
C ALA A 58 0.97 4.09 -10.21
N PHE A 59 1.78 4.86 -9.49
CA PHE A 59 3.21 4.59 -9.35
C PHE A 59 3.49 3.19 -8.77
N LEU A 60 2.74 2.77 -7.75
CA LEU A 60 2.89 1.40 -7.21
C LEU A 60 2.50 0.35 -8.25
N ASP A 61 1.45 0.58 -9.04
CA ASP A 61 1.05 -0.30 -10.13
C ASP A 61 2.15 -0.45 -11.19
N GLU A 62 2.83 0.64 -11.57
CA GLU A 62 3.97 0.59 -12.50
C GLU A 62 5.13 -0.23 -11.94
N VAL A 63 5.45 -0.09 -10.65
CA VAL A 63 6.47 -0.89 -9.97
C VAL A 63 6.12 -2.37 -10.01
N LEU A 64 4.86 -2.70 -9.71
CA LEU A 64 4.34 -4.07 -9.73
C LEU A 64 4.26 -4.67 -11.13
N GLY A 65 4.25 -3.84 -12.17
CA GLY A 65 4.40 -4.30 -13.55
C GLY A 65 5.81 -4.82 -13.89
N LYS A 66 6.81 -4.50 -13.07
CA LYS A 66 8.22 -4.88 -13.26
C LYS A 66 8.69 -5.92 -12.24
N HIS A 67 8.01 -6.04 -11.11
CA HIS A 67 8.41 -6.87 -9.97
C HIS A 67 7.21 -7.62 -9.40
N GLU A 68 7.46 -8.74 -8.78
CA GLU A 68 6.42 -9.52 -8.11
C GLU A 68 5.87 -8.83 -6.85
N TYR A 69 6.74 -8.06 -6.16
CA TYR A 69 6.44 -7.26 -4.98
C TYR A 69 7.10 -5.87 -5.10
N LEU A 70 6.77 -4.93 -4.23
CA LEU A 70 7.17 -3.53 -4.35
C LEU A 70 8.68 -3.29 -4.39
N THR A 71 9.46 -4.15 -3.74
CA THR A 71 10.93 -4.05 -3.76
C THR A 71 11.62 -5.31 -4.26
N GLY A 72 11.03 -5.97 -5.27
CA GLY A 72 11.62 -7.12 -5.96
C GLY A 72 10.75 -8.37 -5.90
N ASN A 73 11.38 -9.54 -5.69
CA ASN A 73 10.69 -10.83 -5.75
C ASN A 73 10.32 -11.41 -4.37
N ASN A 74 10.54 -10.66 -3.30
CA ASN A 74 10.28 -11.10 -1.94
C ASN A 74 9.22 -10.22 -1.28
N TYR A 75 8.18 -10.87 -0.75
CA TYR A 75 7.17 -10.23 0.06
C TYR A 75 7.78 -9.57 1.30
N GLY A 76 7.48 -8.31 1.53
CA GLY A 76 8.08 -7.51 2.59
C GLY A 76 7.09 -6.68 3.41
N VAL A 77 7.63 -5.99 4.39
CA VAL A 77 6.87 -5.06 5.25
C VAL A 77 6.31 -3.87 4.46
N ASP A 78 6.96 -3.46 3.39
CA ASP A 78 6.50 -2.45 2.44
C ASP A 78 5.24 -2.89 1.70
N ASP A 79 5.16 -4.15 1.27
CA ASP A 79 3.94 -4.73 0.69
C ASP A 79 2.79 -4.77 1.70
N ILE A 80 3.08 -5.15 2.95
CA ILE A 80 2.07 -5.17 4.02
C ILE A 80 1.49 -3.77 4.23
N TYR A 81 2.34 -2.77 4.33
CA TYR A 81 1.93 -1.39 4.56
C TYR A 81 1.12 -0.84 3.37
N ALA A 82 1.64 -1.00 2.15
CA ALA A 82 0.93 -0.57 0.95
C ALA A 82 -0.41 -1.28 0.77
N PHE A 83 -0.49 -2.58 1.08
CA PHE A 83 -1.72 -3.34 1.02
C PHE A 83 -2.83 -2.74 1.91
N VAL A 84 -2.50 -2.36 3.13
CA VAL A 84 -3.44 -1.71 4.05
C VAL A 84 -3.88 -0.35 3.48
N VAL A 85 -2.92 0.51 3.15
CA VAL A 85 -3.19 1.89 2.75
C VAL A 85 -3.91 1.98 1.41
N THR A 86 -3.53 1.16 0.41
CA THR A 86 -4.25 1.10 -0.87
C THR A 86 -5.68 0.56 -0.73
N GLY A 87 -5.97 -0.20 0.32
CA GLY A 87 -7.33 -0.65 0.64
C GLY A 87 -8.30 0.49 0.96
N TRP A 88 -7.79 1.61 1.44
CA TRP A 88 -8.60 2.79 1.76
C TRP A 88 -9.18 3.45 0.51
N ALA A 89 -8.57 3.27 -0.66
CA ALA A 89 -9.11 3.76 -1.93
C ALA A 89 -10.51 3.20 -2.21
N GLY A 90 -10.77 1.93 -1.87
CA GLY A 90 -12.09 1.33 -1.96
C GLY A 90 -13.12 2.00 -1.03
N MET A 91 -12.71 2.34 0.19
CA MET A 91 -13.56 3.06 1.15
C MET A 91 -13.90 4.47 0.66
N MET A 92 -12.98 5.10 -0.08
CA MET A 92 -13.16 6.41 -0.74
C MET A 92 -13.84 6.31 -2.12
N LYS A 93 -14.24 5.11 -2.55
CA LYS A 93 -14.85 4.85 -3.88
C LYS A 93 -14.01 5.37 -5.05
N MET A 94 -12.68 5.30 -4.91
CA MET A 94 -11.76 5.68 -5.99
C MET A 94 -11.75 4.58 -7.07
N ASP A 95 -11.81 4.98 -8.32
CA ASP A 95 -11.71 4.05 -9.44
C ASP A 95 -10.25 3.65 -9.69
N LEU A 96 -9.96 2.38 -9.44
CA LEU A 96 -8.66 1.74 -9.68
C LEU A 96 -8.71 0.70 -10.81
N SER A 97 -9.81 0.62 -11.57
CA SER A 97 -10.04 -0.43 -12.58
C SER A 97 -9.02 -0.42 -13.72
N HIS A 98 -8.40 0.72 -13.96
CA HIS A 98 -7.34 0.90 -14.96
C HIS A 98 -5.96 0.37 -14.52
N LEU A 99 -5.77 0.05 -13.25
CA LEU A 99 -4.51 -0.42 -12.65
C LEU A 99 -4.46 -1.96 -12.70
N LYS A 100 -3.75 -2.50 -13.70
CA LYS A 100 -3.79 -3.92 -14.04
C LYS A 100 -2.94 -4.81 -13.14
N ASN A 101 -1.91 -4.25 -12.51
CA ASN A 101 -0.94 -5.00 -11.69
C ASN A 101 -1.34 -4.97 -10.20
N LEU A 102 -1.98 -3.89 -9.76
CA LEU A 102 -2.35 -3.67 -8.37
C LEU A 102 -3.36 -4.73 -7.88
N THR A 103 -4.39 -5.03 -8.65
CA THR A 103 -5.44 -5.98 -8.24
C THR A 103 -4.90 -7.38 -8.01
N PRO A 104 -4.18 -8.03 -8.95
CA PRO A 104 -3.60 -9.36 -8.72
C PRO A 104 -2.62 -9.40 -7.54
N TRP A 105 -1.81 -8.34 -7.37
CA TRP A 105 -0.91 -8.23 -6.23
C TRP A 105 -1.70 -8.16 -4.89
N ARG A 106 -2.77 -7.38 -4.83
CA ARG A 106 -3.63 -7.29 -3.64
C ARG A 106 -4.30 -8.63 -3.33
N GLU A 107 -4.80 -9.33 -4.34
CA GLU A 107 -5.40 -10.67 -4.18
C GLU A 107 -4.39 -11.68 -3.64
N LYS A 108 -3.17 -11.69 -4.19
CA LYS A 108 -2.07 -12.53 -3.71
C LYS A 108 -1.76 -12.28 -2.22
N ILE A 109 -1.71 -11.02 -1.78
CA ILE A 109 -1.48 -10.68 -0.38
C ILE A 109 -2.67 -11.07 0.49
N ALA A 110 -3.90 -10.78 0.05
CA ALA A 110 -5.11 -11.10 0.79
C ALA A 110 -5.28 -12.61 1.05
N ALA A 111 -4.82 -13.45 0.11
CA ALA A 111 -4.86 -14.90 0.22
C ALA A 111 -3.86 -15.48 1.24
N ARG A 112 -2.89 -14.69 1.74
CA ARG A 112 -1.92 -15.17 2.73
C ARG A 112 -2.62 -15.51 4.04
N PRO A 113 -2.36 -16.70 4.65
CA PRO A 113 -3.06 -17.14 5.86
C PRO A 113 -2.97 -16.14 7.02
N ALA A 114 -1.79 -15.52 7.22
CA ALA A 114 -1.59 -14.51 8.27
C ALA A 114 -2.42 -13.24 8.03
N VAL A 115 -2.57 -12.81 6.77
CA VAL A 115 -3.39 -11.64 6.40
C VAL A 115 -4.87 -11.95 6.60
N ALA A 116 -5.32 -13.13 6.18
CA ALA A 116 -6.69 -13.58 6.39
C ALA A 116 -7.03 -13.70 7.88
N ALA A 117 -6.09 -14.21 8.70
CA ALA A 117 -6.25 -14.29 10.16
C ALA A 117 -6.33 -12.90 10.80
N ALA A 118 -5.46 -11.97 10.40
CA ALA A 118 -5.48 -10.59 10.90
C ALA A 118 -6.81 -9.88 10.58
N LYS A 119 -7.30 -10.02 9.34
CA LYS A 119 -8.59 -9.45 8.94
C LYS A 119 -9.75 -10.01 9.78
N ARG A 120 -9.78 -11.34 10.04
CA ARG A 120 -10.81 -11.94 10.91
C ARG A 120 -10.73 -11.39 12.34
N ALA A 121 -9.54 -11.27 12.90
CA ALA A 121 -9.36 -10.70 14.24
C ALA A 121 -9.86 -9.26 14.34
N GLN A 122 -9.58 -8.43 13.32
CA GLN A 122 -10.07 -7.04 13.26
C GLN A 122 -11.60 -6.95 13.12
N SER A 123 -12.23 -7.83 12.34
CA SER A 123 -13.69 -7.82 12.19
C SER A 123 -14.44 -8.32 13.44
N LEU A 124 -13.79 -9.09 14.30
CA LEU A 124 -14.35 -9.54 15.59
C LEU A 124 -14.19 -8.48 16.70
N SER A 125 -13.35 -7.47 16.48
CA SER A 125 -13.07 -6.38 17.43
C SER A 125 -13.87 -5.11 17.14
N ALA A 126 -14.65 -5.10 16.06
CA ALA A 126 -15.50 -4.00 15.62
C ALA A 126 -16.96 -4.26 15.99
#